data_8c052e5d4e66e40fdf427e5510e636e4
#
_entry.id   8c052e5d4e66e40fdf427e5510e636e4
#
_cell.length_a   1.000
_cell.length_b   1.000
_cell.length_c   1.000
_cell.angle_alpha   90.00
_cell.angle_beta   90.00
_cell.angle_gamma   90.00
#
_symmetry.space_group_name_H-M   'P 1'
#
loop_
_entity.id
_entity.type
_entity.pdbx_description
1 polymer ?
#
loop_
_entity_poly.entity_id
_entity_poly.type
_entity_poly.pdbx_seq_one_letter_code
_entity_poly.pdbx_strand_id
1 'polypeptide(L)'
;EMGNYKGAVSSLRKAIAISSKNSKLVHYLGLCLVTIGQFKEGWKAIESLWELEDKRASVWYKRAKEIWKGNRTTKNILLWRRRQGIGEDIIFLSLVQEVKEMCKTLSVYVDPRLEPLCRRAMPGINFVKDKEELKNVDCDYHMPLGSVPGLLRNDMRDFDRTVKGYLKADPKRVEAIRHELNLEGKTAIGISWKSFKTKYKTKSVQLRDMEVIFSGLDVVLVNLQYGDVEDEIRDFKDATGIDVVQCDSVDNREDLDGLAALIEVCDLVVSTSNVTIHMAGALAKETWVLLHYVSIYYWLVERTDSIWYPSLTLYRQPTLDDWDSVYESIRNDLQTRLTIT
;
A
#
# COMPACT_ATOMS: atom_id res chain seq x y z
N GLU A 1 -12.91 -9.78 13.90
CA GLU A 1 -13.88 -8.71 13.60
C GLU A 1 -14.10 -7.75 14.78
N MET A 2 -13.73 -8.13 16.02
CA MET A 2 -13.93 -7.30 17.22
C MET A 2 -12.64 -6.63 17.72
N GLY A 3 -11.56 -6.56 16.94
CA GLY A 3 -10.30 -5.95 17.33
C GLY A 3 -9.48 -6.70 18.40
N ASN A 4 -10.00 -7.81 18.95
CA ASN A 4 -9.30 -8.59 19.97
C ASN A 4 -8.29 -9.57 19.35
N TYR A 5 -7.17 -9.04 18.85
CA TYR A 5 -6.13 -9.85 18.20
C TYR A 5 -5.45 -10.86 19.15
N LYS A 6 -5.24 -10.52 20.43
CA LYS A 6 -4.66 -11.46 21.41
C LYS A 6 -5.58 -12.65 21.66
N GLY A 7 -6.89 -12.42 21.79
CA GLY A 7 -7.89 -13.47 21.87
C GLY A 7 -7.97 -14.32 20.59
N ALA A 8 -7.89 -13.68 19.42
CA ALA A 8 -7.85 -14.36 18.14
C ALA A 8 -6.63 -15.29 18.00
N VAL A 9 -5.44 -14.83 18.37
CA VAL A 9 -4.20 -15.65 18.41
C VAL A 9 -4.38 -16.89 19.28
N SER A 10 -4.92 -16.72 20.51
CA SER A 10 -5.19 -17.83 21.43
C SER A 10 -6.15 -18.86 20.83
N SER A 11 -7.26 -18.39 20.25
CA SER A 11 -8.29 -19.25 19.64
C SER A 11 -7.76 -19.98 18.40
N LEU A 12 -6.99 -19.28 17.54
CA LEU A 12 -6.38 -19.87 16.35
C LEU A 12 -5.34 -20.95 16.71
N ARG A 13 -4.51 -20.73 17.74
CA ARG A 13 -3.58 -21.75 18.23
C ARG A 13 -4.29 -23.01 18.71
N LYS A 14 -5.41 -22.88 19.44
CA LYS A 14 -6.25 -24.03 19.83
C LYS A 14 -6.85 -24.75 18.63
N ALA A 15 -7.37 -24.00 17.65
CA ALA A 15 -7.94 -24.59 16.43
C ALA A 15 -6.86 -25.34 15.59
N ILE A 16 -5.65 -24.80 15.49
CA ILE A 16 -4.53 -25.44 14.79
C ILE A 16 -4.08 -26.71 15.51
N ALA A 17 -4.11 -26.75 16.84
CA ALA A 17 -3.80 -27.97 17.60
C ALA A 17 -4.77 -29.14 17.27
N ILE A 18 -6.03 -28.82 16.98
CA ILE A 18 -7.03 -29.79 16.57
C ILE A 18 -6.92 -30.15 15.08
N SER A 19 -6.59 -29.17 14.22
CA SER A 19 -6.52 -29.32 12.76
C SER A 19 -5.21 -28.78 12.20
N SER A 20 -4.10 -29.49 12.50
CA SER A 20 -2.72 -29.07 12.21
C SER A 20 -2.42 -28.89 10.71
N LYS A 21 -3.21 -29.50 9.82
CA LYS A 21 -3.03 -29.40 8.35
C LYS A 21 -3.81 -28.25 7.70
N ASN A 22 -4.53 -27.44 8.48
CA ASN A 22 -5.32 -26.35 7.94
C ASN A 22 -4.46 -25.08 7.77
N SER A 23 -3.82 -24.93 6.62
CA SER A 23 -2.95 -23.80 6.28
C SER A 23 -3.67 -22.44 6.32
N LYS A 24 -5.00 -22.39 6.13
CA LYS A 24 -5.76 -21.14 6.26
C LYS A 24 -5.77 -20.65 7.70
N LEU A 25 -5.95 -21.57 8.69
CA LEU A 25 -5.88 -21.17 10.11
C LEU A 25 -4.47 -20.67 10.47
N VAL A 26 -3.43 -21.33 9.97
CA VAL A 26 -2.04 -20.90 10.19
C VAL A 26 -1.79 -19.52 9.56
N HIS A 27 -2.28 -19.30 8.35
CA HIS A 27 -2.19 -18.00 7.68
C HIS A 27 -2.91 -16.88 8.48
N TYR A 28 -4.15 -17.13 8.94
CA TYR A 28 -4.86 -16.15 9.77
C TYR A 28 -4.15 -15.88 11.10
N LEU A 29 -3.55 -16.92 11.70
CA LEU A 29 -2.68 -16.72 12.86
C LEU A 29 -1.52 -15.78 12.54
N GLY A 30 -0.87 -15.98 11.39
CA GLY A 30 0.21 -15.12 10.91
C GLY A 30 -0.20 -13.65 10.77
N LEU A 31 -1.36 -13.40 10.15
CA LEU A 31 -1.89 -12.03 10.02
C LEU A 31 -2.12 -11.39 11.39
N CYS A 32 -2.75 -12.12 12.34
CA CYS A 32 -2.97 -11.62 13.69
C CYS A 32 -1.64 -11.35 14.43
N LEU A 33 -0.64 -12.23 14.28
CA LEU A 33 0.68 -12.08 14.90
C LEU A 33 1.41 -10.85 14.38
N VAL A 34 1.44 -10.64 13.05
CA VAL A 34 2.04 -9.43 12.46
C VAL A 34 1.31 -8.18 12.95
N THR A 35 -0.02 -8.21 13.00
CA THR A 35 -0.82 -7.06 13.48
C THR A 35 -0.45 -6.62 14.89
N ILE A 36 -0.05 -7.55 15.77
CA ILE A 36 0.39 -7.24 17.15
C ILE A 36 1.91 -7.14 17.30
N GLY A 37 2.66 -7.05 16.20
CA GLY A 37 4.12 -6.87 16.20
C GLY A 37 4.95 -8.13 16.43
N GLN A 38 4.34 -9.31 16.43
CA GLN A 38 5.06 -10.60 16.51
C GLN A 38 5.51 -11.05 15.12
N PHE A 39 6.43 -10.28 14.53
CA PHE A 39 6.80 -10.38 13.12
C PHE A 39 7.39 -11.73 12.74
N LYS A 40 8.41 -12.21 13.45
CA LYS A 40 9.14 -13.44 13.09
C LYS A 40 8.22 -14.67 12.99
N GLU A 41 7.36 -14.87 13.98
CA GLU A 41 6.39 -15.97 13.97
C GLU A 41 5.29 -15.69 12.94
N GLY A 42 4.85 -14.45 12.85
CA GLY A 42 3.79 -14.02 11.94
C GLY A 42 4.14 -14.22 10.47
N TRP A 43 5.30 -13.77 10.02
CA TRP A 43 5.75 -13.98 8.63
C TRP A 43 5.88 -15.47 8.30
N LYS A 44 6.48 -16.24 9.21
CA LYS A 44 6.59 -17.71 9.03
C LYS A 44 5.22 -18.36 8.89
N ALA A 45 4.23 -17.93 9.65
CA ALA A 45 2.86 -18.45 9.57
C ALA A 45 2.15 -18.03 8.28
N ILE A 46 2.37 -16.80 7.80
CA ILE A 46 1.82 -16.31 6.52
C ILE A 46 2.31 -17.16 5.34
N GLU A 47 3.57 -17.60 5.35
CA GLU A 47 4.14 -18.45 4.28
C GLU A 47 3.40 -19.79 4.11
N SER A 48 2.78 -20.34 5.15
CA SER A 48 2.12 -21.65 5.10
C SER A 48 1.02 -21.78 4.05
N LEU A 49 0.31 -20.69 3.75
CA LEU A 49 -0.72 -20.67 2.71
C LEU A 49 -0.08 -20.67 1.31
N TRP A 50 1.03 -19.95 1.16
CA TRP A 50 1.71 -19.79 -0.11
C TRP A 50 2.37 -21.09 -0.58
N GLU A 51 2.90 -21.88 0.32
CA GLU A 51 3.45 -23.21 -0.01
C GLU A 51 2.42 -24.15 -0.67
N LEU A 52 1.13 -23.98 -0.35
CA LEU A 52 0.04 -24.73 -0.98
C LEU A 52 -0.39 -24.16 -2.32
N GLU A 53 -0.47 -22.86 -2.45
CA GLU A 53 -0.91 -22.19 -3.68
C GLU A 53 0.17 -22.23 -4.75
N ASP A 54 1.44 -22.08 -4.40
CA ASP A 54 2.58 -22.15 -5.32
C ASP A 54 2.73 -23.53 -5.98
N LYS A 55 2.36 -24.61 -5.31
CA LYS A 55 2.28 -25.93 -5.95
C LYS A 55 1.30 -26.00 -7.12
N ARG A 56 0.30 -25.13 -7.15
CA ARG A 56 -0.69 -25.00 -8.24
C ARG A 56 -0.32 -23.94 -9.27
N ALA A 57 0.40 -22.89 -8.87
CA ALA A 57 0.83 -21.78 -9.73
C ALA A 57 2.16 -22.01 -10.44
N SER A 58 2.77 -23.16 -10.25
CA SER A 58 4.20 -23.46 -10.39
C SER A 58 4.73 -23.72 -11.80
N VAL A 59 4.42 -22.90 -12.78
CA VAL A 59 5.27 -22.87 -14.01
C VAL A 59 6.69 -22.37 -13.67
N TRP A 60 6.82 -21.54 -12.64
CA TRP A 60 8.09 -20.92 -12.20
C TRP A 60 8.88 -21.80 -11.23
N TYR A 61 8.21 -22.50 -10.31
CA TYR A 61 8.81 -23.39 -9.35
C TYR A 61 9.62 -24.53 -10.00
N LYS A 62 9.25 -24.91 -11.23
CA LYS A 62 9.94 -25.97 -11.99
C LYS A 62 11.22 -25.52 -12.70
N ARG A 63 11.45 -24.22 -12.87
CA ARG A 63 12.62 -23.67 -13.57
C ARG A 63 13.69 -23.12 -12.65
N ALA A 64 13.34 -22.69 -11.47
CA ALA A 64 14.25 -22.02 -10.56
C ALA A 64 14.98 -23.01 -9.67
N LYS A 65 16.27 -22.82 -9.52
CA LYS A 65 17.20 -23.78 -8.93
C LYS A 65 17.03 -23.88 -7.42
N GLU A 66 16.98 -22.76 -6.70
CA GLU A 66 16.86 -22.77 -5.24
C GLU A 66 16.13 -21.52 -4.73
N ILE A 67 15.42 -21.65 -3.60
CA ILE A 67 14.84 -20.51 -2.90
C ILE A 67 15.95 -19.77 -2.14
N TRP A 68 16.05 -18.46 -2.35
CA TRP A 68 16.95 -17.60 -1.61
C TRP A 68 16.59 -17.56 -0.12
N LYS A 69 17.59 -17.71 0.75
CA LYS A 69 17.41 -17.78 2.21
C LYS A 69 17.81 -16.51 2.97
N GLY A 70 18.01 -15.39 2.25
CA GLY A 70 18.33 -14.10 2.88
C GLY A 70 19.82 -13.87 3.15
N ASN A 71 20.71 -14.75 2.74
CA ASN A 71 22.15 -14.55 2.90
C ASN A 71 22.74 -13.67 1.77
N ARG A 72 23.78 -12.90 2.08
CA ARG A 72 24.58 -12.22 1.05
C ARG A 72 25.18 -13.25 0.09
N THR A 73 25.17 -12.91 -1.20
CA THR A 73 25.63 -13.82 -2.25
C THR A 73 26.21 -13.07 -3.45
N THR A 74 27.13 -13.73 -4.18
CA THR A 74 27.64 -13.27 -5.46
C THR A 74 26.83 -13.78 -6.66
N LYS A 75 25.63 -14.26 -6.41
CA LYS A 75 24.73 -14.88 -7.36
C LYS A 75 23.61 -13.93 -7.81
N ASN A 76 22.91 -14.30 -8.86
CA ASN A 76 21.77 -13.57 -9.41
C ASN A 76 20.49 -14.00 -8.68
N ILE A 77 19.67 -13.03 -8.27
CA ILE A 77 18.39 -13.28 -7.59
C ILE A 77 17.24 -12.78 -8.46
N LEU A 78 16.14 -13.55 -8.50
CA LEU A 78 14.85 -13.14 -9.04
C LEU A 78 13.83 -13.05 -7.91
N LEU A 79 13.27 -11.86 -7.69
CA LEU A 79 12.06 -11.67 -6.92
C LEU A 79 10.85 -11.67 -7.86
N TRP A 80 9.77 -12.35 -7.48
CA TRP A 80 8.59 -12.43 -8.32
C TRP A 80 7.31 -12.21 -7.53
N ARG A 81 6.36 -11.48 -8.15
CA ARG A 81 5.05 -11.21 -7.53
C ARG A 81 4.19 -12.46 -7.50
N ARG A 82 3.45 -12.61 -6.41
CA ARG A 82 2.33 -13.56 -6.30
C ARG A 82 1.04 -12.90 -6.75
N ARG A 83 -0.10 -13.57 -6.60
CA ARG A 83 -1.44 -13.01 -6.83
C ARG A 83 -1.91 -12.11 -5.68
N GLN A 84 -1.03 -11.31 -5.12
CA GLN A 84 -1.36 -10.30 -4.13
C GLN A 84 -1.92 -9.03 -4.80
N GLY A 85 -2.46 -8.11 -3.99
CA GLY A 85 -2.95 -6.82 -4.50
C GLY A 85 -1.80 -5.86 -4.82
N ILE A 86 -2.05 -4.89 -5.71
CA ILE A 86 -1.06 -3.84 -6.07
C ILE A 86 -0.51 -3.12 -4.84
N GLY A 87 -1.36 -2.82 -3.83
CA GLY A 87 -0.91 -2.17 -2.61
C GLY A 87 0.15 -2.97 -1.85
N GLU A 88 0.01 -4.30 -1.79
CA GLU A 88 1.03 -5.17 -1.17
C GLU A 88 2.30 -5.26 -2.03
N ASP A 89 2.17 -5.28 -3.37
CA ASP A 89 3.33 -5.19 -4.25
C ASP A 89 4.13 -3.90 -3.96
N ILE A 90 3.43 -2.75 -3.86
CA ILE A 90 4.07 -1.46 -3.54
C ILE A 90 4.76 -1.52 -2.17
N ILE A 91 4.11 -2.01 -1.11
CA ILE A 91 4.75 -2.14 0.23
C ILE A 91 6.08 -2.90 0.12
N PHE A 92 6.07 -4.06 -0.52
CA PHE A 92 7.24 -4.93 -0.54
C PHE A 92 8.35 -4.45 -1.49
N LEU A 93 8.03 -3.59 -2.46
CA LEU A 93 9.03 -2.88 -3.27
C LEU A 93 9.96 -2.01 -2.40
N SER A 94 9.53 -1.56 -1.23
CA SER A 94 10.39 -0.84 -0.26
C SER A 94 11.63 -1.64 0.18
N LEU A 95 11.59 -2.96 0.05
CA LEU A 95 12.67 -3.86 0.47
C LEU A 95 13.65 -4.22 -0.65
N VAL A 96 13.31 -3.87 -1.89
CA VAL A 96 14.04 -4.34 -3.09
C VAL A 96 15.46 -3.79 -3.13
N GLN A 97 15.68 -2.55 -2.69
CA GLN A 97 17.01 -1.95 -2.64
C GLN A 97 17.92 -2.67 -1.62
N GLU A 98 17.38 -3.06 -0.45
CA GLU A 98 18.12 -3.85 0.53
C GLU A 98 18.54 -5.22 -0.03
N VAL A 99 17.65 -5.88 -0.78
CA VAL A 99 17.97 -7.15 -1.45
C VAL A 99 19.04 -6.94 -2.54
N LYS A 100 18.97 -5.83 -3.30
CA LYS A 100 19.97 -5.51 -4.32
C LYS A 100 21.38 -5.42 -3.74
N GLU A 101 21.55 -4.89 -2.54
CA GLU A 101 22.82 -4.80 -1.85
C GLU A 101 23.36 -6.16 -1.37
N MET A 102 22.52 -7.19 -1.38
CA MET A 102 22.84 -8.55 -0.91
C MET A 102 23.19 -9.52 -2.02
N CYS A 103 23.13 -9.12 -3.30
CA CYS A 103 23.32 -10.00 -4.45
C CYS A 103 24.14 -9.35 -5.57
N LYS A 104 24.60 -10.16 -6.53
CA LYS A 104 25.31 -9.67 -7.72
C LYS A 104 24.37 -8.87 -8.63
N THR A 105 23.30 -9.52 -9.08
CA THR A 105 22.25 -8.88 -9.87
C THR A 105 20.88 -9.21 -9.27
N LEU A 106 19.97 -8.26 -9.39
CA LEU A 106 18.59 -8.43 -8.97
C LEU A 106 17.65 -8.18 -10.14
N SER A 107 16.79 -9.16 -10.39
CA SER A 107 15.62 -9.01 -11.26
C SER A 107 14.35 -9.05 -10.42
N VAL A 108 13.37 -8.20 -10.74
CA VAL A 108 12.10 -8.12 -10.01
C VAL A 108 10.95 -8.14 -10.99
N TYR A 109 10.12 -9.19 -10.91
CA TYR A 109 8.88 -9.24 -11.69
C TYR A 109 7.79 -8.47 -10.97
N VAL A 110 7.30 -7.40 -11.59
CA VAL A 110 6.30 -6.47 -11.04
C VAL A 110 5.03 -6.45 -11.90
N ASP A 111 4.00 -5.78 -11.40
CA ASP A 111 2.84 -5.41 -12.22
C ASP A 111 3.30 -4.47 -13.35
N PRO A 112 2.88 -4.68 -14.60
CA PRO A 112 3.30 -3.85 -15.72
C PRO A 112 3.08 -2.35 -15.50
N ARG A 113 2.03 -1.97 -14.78
CA ARG A 113 1.70 -0.57 -14.47
C ARG A 113 2.69 0.08 -13.49
N LEU A 114 3.39 -0.72 -12.67
CA LEU A 114 4.42 -0.22 -11.74
C LEU A 114 5.82 -0.13 -12.37
N GLU A 115 6.04 -0.82 -13.49
CA GLU A 115 7.37 -0.94 -14.10
C GLU A 115 8.02 0.41 -14.42
N PRO A 116 7.32 1.40 -15.04
CA PRO A 116 7.91 2.71 -15.35
C PRO A 116 8.40 3.44 -14.08
N LEU A 117 7.60 3.41 -13.02
CA LEU A 117 7.93 4.00 -11.70
C LEU A 117 9.17 3.34 -11.08
N CYS A 118 9.17 2.00 -11.07
CA CYS A 118 10.25 1.21 -10.50
C CYS A 118 11.57 1.45 -11.24
N ARG A 119 11.54 1.42 -12.56
CA ARG A 119 12.73 1.63 -13.41
C ARG A 119 13.31 3.03 -13.24
N ARG A 120 12.45 4.04 -13.13
CA ARG A 120 12.88 5.44 -12.90
C ARG A 120 13.49 5.60 -11.52
N ALA A 121 12.92 4.98 -10.49
CA ALA A 121 13.33 5.17 -9.11
C ALA A 121 14.56 4.34 -8.69
N MET A 122 14.72 3.15 -9.25
CA MET A 122 15.74 2.17 -8.84
C MET A 122 16.61 1.71 -10.02
N PRO A 123 17.46 2.59 -10.58
CA PRO A 123 18.37 2.22 -11.65
C PRO A 123 19.34 1.12 -11.17
N GLY A 124 19.67 0.18 -12.07
CA GLY A 124 20.54 -0.95 -11.75
C GLY A 124 19.82 -2.21 -11.22
N ILE A 125 18.49 -2.16 -11.12
CA ILE A 125 17.62 -3.32 -10.91
C ILE A 125 16.90 -3.64 -12.22
N ASN A 126 16.87 -4.91 -12.60
CA ASN A 126 16.17 -5.36 -13.78
C ASN A 126 14.68 -5.60 -13.47
N PHE A 127 13.81 -4.64 -13.81
CA PHE A 127 12.37 -4.81 -13.66
C PHE A 127 11.78 -5.51 -14.88
N VAL A 128 11.02 -6.55 -14.62
CA VAL A 128 10.39 -7.44 -15.60
C VAL A 128 8.88 -7.27 -15.48
N LYS A 129 8.20 -6.95 -16.57
CA LYS A 129 6.77 -6.61 -16.57
C LYS A 129 5.85 -7.71 -17.10
N ASP A 130 6.38 -8.66 -17.85
CA ASP A 130 5.58 -9.71 -18.46
C ASP A 130 6.24 -11.10 -18.34
N LYS A 131 5.46 -12.13 -18.70
CA LYS A 131 5.89 -13.51 -18.57
C LYS A 131 6.92 -13.93 -19.64
N GLU A 132 6.98 -13.25 -20.75
CA GLU A 132 7.96 -13.58 -21.81
C GLU A 132 9.35 -13.06 -21.40
N GLU A 133 9.43 -11.82 -20.92
CA GLU A 133 10.65 -11.29 -20.33
C GLU A 133 11.12 -12.17 -19.15
N LEU A 134 10.17 -12.55 -18.28
CA LEU A 134 10.46 -13.35 -17.09
C LEU A 134 11.05 -14.73 -17.45
N LYS A 135 10.65 -15.37 -18.56
CA LYS A 135 11.22 -16.64 -19.03
C LYS A 135 12.71 -16.53 -19.37
N ASN A 136 13.17 -15.34 -19.75
CA ASN A 136 14.53 -15.08 -20.18
C ASN A 136 15.45 -14.58 -19.04
N VAL A 137 14.91 -14.40 -17.81
CA VAL A 137 15.72 -13.98 -16.68
C VAL A 137 16.66 -15.11 -16.26
N ASP A 138 17.96 -14.80 -16.28
CA ASP A 138 18.98 -15.67 -15.68
C ASP A 138 19.07 -15.41 -14.18
N CYS A 139 18.78 -16.44 -13.38
CA CYS A 139 18.87 -16.36 -11.92
C CYS A 139 19.41 -17.68 -11.33
N ASP A 140 20.18 -17.56 -10.26
CA ASP A 140 20.63 -18.69 -9.44
C ASP A 140 19.63 -19.00 -8.33
N TYR A 141 19.05 -17.95 -7.76
CA TYR A 141 18.06 -18.01 -6.69
C TYR A 141 16.80 -17.27 -7.06
N HIS A 142 15.70 -17.68 -6.47
CA HIS A 142 14.45 -16.94 -6.58
C HIS A 142 13.72 -16.85 -5.24
N MET A 143 12.80 -15.89 -5.12
CA MET A 143 11.90 -15.76 -3.98
C MET A 143 10.65 -14.97 -4.37
N PRO A 144 9.47 -15.30 -3.81
CA PRO A 144 8.32 -14.40 -3.91
C PRO A 144 8.62 -13.05 -3.22
N LEU A 145 8.26 -11.94 -3.86
CA LEU A 145 8.45 -10.60 -3.28
C LEU A 145 7.78 -10.47 -1.91
N GLY A 146 6.57 -11.03 -1.74
CA GLY A 146 5.84 -11.03 -0.47
C GLY A 146 6.45 -11.89 0.65
N SER A 147 7.50 -12.68 0.36
CA SER A 147 8.24 -13.46 1.37
C SER A 147 9.47 -12.72 1.92
N VAL A 148 9.89 -11.66 1.24
CA VAL A 148 11.06 -10.86 1.66
C VAL A 148 10.92 -10.27 3.07
N PRO A 149 9.74 -9.80 3.52
CA PRO A 149 9.56 -9.34 4.90
C PRO A 149 9.97 -10.38 5.95
N GLY A 150 9.71 -11.66 5.71
CA GLY A 150 10.10 -12.74 6.62
C GLY A 150 11.61 -12.92 6.77
N LEU A 151 12.41 -12.34 5.87
CA LEU A 151 13.87 -12.32 5.96
C LEU A 151 14.41 -11.02 6.59
N LEU A 152 13.78 -9.88 6.31
CA LEU A 152 14.34 -8.55 6.58
C LEU A 152 13.58 -7.77 7.66
N ARG A 153 12.39 -8.20 8.11
CA ARG A 153 11.49 -7.46 9.03
C ARG A 153 10.97 -8.39 10.14
N ASN A 154 11.88 -8.91 10.96
CA ASN A 154 11.57 -9.89 12.01
C ASN A 154 11.38 -9.25 13.39
N ASP A 155 11.82 -8.00 13.56
CA ASP A 155 11.70 -7.22 14.79
C ASP A 155 11.24 -5.79 14.43
N MET A 156 10.64 -5.07 15.39
CA MET A 156 10.21 -3.68 15.17
C MET A 156 11.37 -2.77 14.73
N ARG A 157 12.57 -2.97 15.29
CA ARG A 157 13.78 -2.20 14.94
C ARG A 157 14.26 -2.40 13.51
N ASP A 158 13.84 -3.48 12.85
CA ASP A 158 14.18 -3.69 11.44
C ASP A 158 13.48 -2.68 10.52
N PHE A 159 12.39 -2.05 11.01
CA PHE A 159 11.69 -1.01 10.28
C PHE A 159 12.34 0.38 10.39
N ASP A 160 13.31 0.58 11.30
CA ASP A 160 14.10 1.82 11.39
C ASP A 160 14.89 2.09 10.10
N ARG A 161 15.08 1.06 9.26
CA ARG A 161 15.71 1.13 7.93
C ARG A 161 14.74 1.50 6.81
N THR A 162 13.48 1.74 7.13
CA THR A 162 12.46 2.05 6.10
C THR A 162 12.81 3.34 5.37
N VAL A 163 12.98 3.23 4.06
CA VAL A 163 13.37 4.35 3.20
C VAL A 163 12.16 5.23 2.93
N LYS A 164 12.35 6.55 3.08
CA LYS A 164 11.35 7.53 2.63
C LYS A 164 11.43 7.69 1.12
N GLY A 165 10.32 7.45 0.42
CA GLY A 165 10.21 7.72 -1.01
C GLY A 165 11.12 6.83 -1.88
N TYR A 166 10.68 5.61 -2.12
CA TYR A 166 11.39 4.65 -2.97
C TYR A 166 10.81 4.54 -4.39
N LEU A 167 9.72 5.23 -4.69
CA LEU A 167 9.22 5.47 -6.06
C LEU A 167 9.35 6.95 -6.41
N LYS A 168 9.31 7.26 -7.71
CA LYS A 168 9.41 8.64 -8.21
C LYS A 168 8.42 8.85 -9.34
N ALA A 169 7.62 9.91 -9.26
CA ALA A 169 6.78 10.36 -10.34
C ALA A 169 7.60 10.92 -11.52
N ASP A 170 7.03 10.93 -12.70
CA ASP A 170 7.64 11.61 -13.86
C ASP A 170 7.47 13.13 -13.70
N PRO A 171 8.57 13.91 -13.60
CA PRO A 171 8.48 15.34 -13.39
C PRO A 171 7.80 16.09 -14.53
N LYS A 172 7.86 15.56 -15.75
CA LYS A 172 7.17 16.18 -16.90
C LYS A 172 5.66 15.98 -16.80
N ARG A 173 5.22 14.81 -16.34
CA ARG A 173 3.79 14.57 -16.08
C ARG A 173 3.28 15.39 -14.90
N VAL A 174 4.08 15.55 -13.85
CA VAL A 174 3.74 16.40 -12.70
C VAL A 174 3.48 17.83 -13.17
N GLU A 175 4.37 18.40 -13.97
CA GLU A 175 4.23 19.74 -14.53
C GLU A 175 2.98 19.88 -15.39
N ALA A 176 2.75 18.93 -16.30
CA ALA A 176 1.58 18.91 -17.17
C ALA A 176 0.26 18.86 -16.39
N ILE A 177 0.18 17.99 -15.36
CA ILE A 177 -1.01 17.85 -14.52
C ILE A 177 -1.24 19.10 -13.66
N ARG A 178 -0.17 19.70 -13.11
CA ARG A 178 -0.28 20.96 -12.34
C ARG A 178 -0.90 22.07 -13.19
N HIS A 179 -0.48 22.17 -14.45
CA HIS A 179 -1.03 23.12 -15.41
C HIS A 179 -2.48 22.79 -15.78
N GLU A 180 -2.78 21.52 -16.09
CA GLU A 180 -4.13 21.04 -16.43
C GLU A 180 -5.14 21.39 -15.35
N LEU A 181 -4.79 21.13 -14.08
CA LEU A 181 -5.67 21.36 -12.93
C LEU A 181 -5.65 22.79 -12.40
N ASN A 182 -4.84 23.71 -12.97
CA ASN A 182 -4.70 25.10 -12.54
C ASN A 182 -4.50 25.24 -11.03
N LEU A 183 -3.49 24.53 -10.47
CA LEU A 183 -3.22 24.46 -9.03
C LEU A 183 -2.22 25.51 -8.53
N GLU A 184 -1.79 26.43 -9.36
CA GLU A 184 -0.83 27.47 -8.97
C GLU A 184 -1.37 28.34 -7.83
N GLY A 185 -0.60 28.45 -6.75
CA GLY A 185 -0.96 29.25 -5.58
C GLY A 185 -2.13 28.70 -4.75
N LYS A 186 -2.57 27.47 -4.98
CA LYS A 186 -3.66 26.83 -4.26
C LYS A 186 -3.16 25.65 -3.45
N THR A 187 -3.75 25.43 -2.28
CA THR A 187 -3.53 24.20 -1.50
C THR A 187 -4.37 23.08 -2.07
N ALA A 188 -3.71 22.06 -2.63
CA ALA A 188 -4.34 20.91 -3.26
C ALA A 188 -4.35 19.69 -2.33
N ILE A 189 -5.53 19.11 -2.07
CA ILE A 189 -5.71 17.93 -1.26
C ILE A 189 -6.24 16.79 -2.13
N GLY A 190 -5.43 15.75 -2.32
CA GLY A 190 -5.84 14.55 -3.04
C GLY A 190 -6.73 13.68 -2.16
N ILE A 191 -7.89 13.25 -2.67
CA ILE A 191 -8.85 12.44 -1.90
C ILE A 191 -9.17 11.12 -2.58
N SER A 192 -9.32 10.05 -1.76
CA SER A 192 -9.82 8.75 -2.21
C SER A 192 -10.54 8.03 -1.06
N TRP A 193 -11.79 7.60 -1.26
CA TRP A 193 -12.72 7.27 -0.17
C TRP A 193 -13.21 5.83 -0.17
N LYS A 194 -13.00 5.05 -1.23
CA LYS A 194 -13.54 3.69 -1.30
C LYS A 194 -12.60 2.67 -1.95
N SER A 195 -12.89 1.40 -1.69
CA SER A 195 -12.29 0.25 -2.34
C SER A 195 -13.37 -0.57 -3.05
N PHE A 196 -13.21 -0.84 -4.35
CA PHE A 196 -14.19 -1.60 -5.12
C PHE A 196 -14.20 -3.11 -4.82
N LYS A 197 -13.24 -3.63 -4.05
CA LYS A 197 -13.28 -5.03 -3.64
C LYS A 197 -14.35 -5.22 -2.56
N THR A 198 -15.42 -5.93 -2.90
CA THR A 198 -16.57 -6.23 -2.01
C THR A 198 -16.18 -6.81 -0.63
N LYS A 199 -15.07 -7.53 -0.55
CA LYS A 199 -14.52 -8.07 0.70
C LYS A 199 -14.10 -6.98 1.70
N TYR A 200 -13.91 -5.73 1.26
CA TYR A 200 -13.37 -4.64 2.05
C TYR A 200 -14.30 -3.42 2.13
N LYS A 201 -15.61 -3.63 2.00
CA LYS A 201 -16.61 -2.55 2.11
C LYS A 201 -16.50 -1.75 3.41
N THR A 202 -16.15 -2.41 4.51
CA THR A 202 -16.03 -1.80 5.84
C THR A 202 -14.93 -0.73 5.95
N LYS A 203 -13.97 -0.71 5.03
CA LYS A 203 -12.92 0.33 5.00
C LYS A 203 -13.21 1.48 4.03
N SER A 204 -14.35 1.47 3.37
CA SER A 204 -14.81 2.54 2.51
C SER A 204 -15.71 3.48 3.29
N VAL A 205 -15.63 4.77 2.99
CA VAL A 205 -16.55 5.80 3.48
C VAL A 205 -17.36 6.35 2.31
N GLN A 206 -18.42 7.11 2.58
CA GLN A 206 -19.11 7.87 1.55
C GLN A 206 -18.36 9.18 1.32
N LEU A 207 -18.25 9.62 0.07
CA LEU A 207 -17.65 10.91 -0.23
C LEU A 207 -18.38 12.06 0.50
N ARG A 208 -19.71 11.93 0.60
CA ARG A 208 -20.55 12.90 1.29
C ARG A 208 -20.18 13.10 2.76
N ASP A 209 -19.83 12.03 3.46
CA ASP A 209 -19.48 12.11 4.89
C ASP A 209 -18.17 12.87 5.09
N MET A 210 -17.30 12.92 4.07
CA MET A 210 -16.04 13.69 4.12
C MET A 210 -16.25 15.21 4.03
N GLU A 211 -17.45 15.69 3.76
CA GLU A 211 -17.79 17.12 3.82
C GLU A 211 -17.33 17.75 5.14
N VAL A 212 -17.52 17.05 6.25
CA VAL A 212 -17.13 17.51 7.59
C VAL A 212 -15.65 17.94 7.62
N ILE A 213 -14.78 17.23 6.90
CA ILE A 213 -13.33 17.53 6.88
C ILE A 213 -13.05 18.86 6.18
N PHE A 214 -13.72 19.14 5.06
CA PHE A 214 -13.32 20.18 4.11
C PHE A 214 -14.20 21.42 4.11
N SER A 215 -15.38 21.37 4.71
CA SER A 215 -16.35 22.47 4.69
C SER A 215 -15.77 23.77 5.25
N GLY A 216 -15.87 24.87 4.47
CA GLY A 216 -15.39 26.20 4.84
C GLY A 216 -13.86 26.38 4.79
N LEU A 217 -13.11 25.45 4.21
CA LEU A 217 -11.67 25.58 4.00
C LEU A 217 -11.36 26.04 2.58
N ASP A 218 -10.33 26.88 2.42
CA ASP A 218 -9.84 27.33 1.11
C ASP A 218 -8.83 26.34 0.55
N VAL A 219 -9.33 25.24 0.00
CA VAL A 219 -8.55 24.14 -0.57
C VAL A 219 -9.17 23.64 -1.86
N VAL A 220 -8.35 23.06 -2.74
CA VAL A 220 -8.81 22.35 -3.95
C VAL A 220 -8.76 20.85 -3.68
N LEU A 221 -9.92 20.19 -3.76
CA LEU A 221 -9.97 18.72 -3.68
C LEU A 221 -9.67 18.11 -5.05
N VAL A 222 -8.71 17.19 -5.10
CA VAL A 222 -8.28 16.49 -6.31
C VAL A 222 -8.72 15.02 -6.24
N ASN A 223 -9.42 14.55 -7.25
CA ASN A 223 -9.88 13.16 -7.32
C ASN A 223 -8.73 12.17 -7.56
N LEU A 224 -8.37 11.41 -6.54
CA LEU A 224 -7.44 10.26 -6.64
C LEU A 224 -8.19 8.91 -6.60
N GLN A 225 -9.51 8.93 -6.53
CA GLN A 225 -10.33 7.73 -6.49
C GLN A 225 -10.38 7.09 -7.88
N TYR A 226 -10.11 5.80 -7.95
CA TYR A 226 -10.22 5.01 -9.19
C TYR A 226 -11.65 4.48 -9.39
N GLY A 227 -11.97 4.14 -10.64
CA GLY A 227 -13.27 3.63 -11.07
C GLY A 227 -14.25 4.75 -11.39
N ASP A 228 -15.46 4.37 -11.79
CA ASP A 228 -16.54 5.29 -12.11
C ASP A 228 -17.10 5.92 -10.84
N VAL A 229 -16.90 7.22 -10.67
CA VAL A 229 -17.31 8.02 -9.50
C VAL A 229 -17.89 9.39 -9.88
N GLU A 230 -18.18 9.61 -11.15
CA GLU A 230 -18.67 10.89 -11.65
C GLU A 230 -19.98 11.29 -10.98
N ASP A 231 -20.93 10.36 -10.86
CA ASP A 231 -22.20 10.62 -10.17
C ASP A 231 -21.99 10.97 -8.69
N GLU A 232 -21.11 10.27 -7.97
CA GLU A 232 -20.81 10.59 -6.56
C GLU A 232 -20.19 11.97 -6.41
N ILE A 233 -19.29 12.37 -7.30
CA ILE A 233 -18.65 13.70 -7.28
C ILE A 233 -19.67 14.78 -7.59
N ARG A 234 -20.53 14.58 -8.57
CA ARG A 234 -21.61 15.50 -8.90
C ARG A 234 -22.58 15.67 -7.73
N ASP A 235 -23.08 14.57 -7.16
CA ASP A 235 -23.99 14.58 -6.04
C ASP A 235 -23.38 15.23 -4.79
N PHE A 236 -22.07 15.05 -4.58
CA PHE A 236 -21.31 15.72 -3.52
C PHE A 236 -21.29 17.22 -3.73
N LYS A 237 -20.95 17.69 -4.93
CA LYS A 237 -20.92 19.10 -5.29
C LYS A 237 -22.30 19.75 -5.15
N ASP A 238 -23.35 19.09 -5.67
CA ASP A 238 -24.73 19.60 -5.59
C ASP A 238 -25.23 19.75 -4.15
N ALA A 239 -24.80 18.85 -3.28
CA ALA A 239 -25.24 18.79 -1.90
C ALA A 239 -24.44 19.73 -0.96
N THR A 240 -23.16 19.95 -1.23
CA THR A 240 -22.22 20.64 -0.31
C THR A 240 -21.67 21.95 -0.85
N GLY A 241 -21.75 22.16 -2.16
CA GLY A 241 -21.10 23.27 -2.85
C GLY A 241 -19.57 23.12 -3.00
N ILE A 242 -18.99 22.01 -2.51
CA ILE A 242 -17.54 21.74 -2.59
C ILE A 242 -17.25 21.00 -3.90
N ASP A 243 -16.29 21.53 -4.66
CA ASP A 243 -15.87 20.93 -5.92
C ASP A 243 -14.73 19.92 -5.72
N VAL A 244 -14.77 18.84 -6.51
CA VAL A 244 -13.68 17.86 -6.59
C VAL A 244 -13.20 17.83 -8.03
N VAL A 245 -12.00 18.37 -8.27
CA VAL A 245 -11.45 18.45 -9.63
C VAL A 245 -10.94 17.09 -10.07
N GLN A 246 -11.16 16.78 -11.34
CA GLN A 246 -10.71 15.55 -11.98
C GLN A 246 -9.61 15.86 -13.00
N CYS A 247 -8.65 14.98 -13.13
CA CYS A 247 -7.60 15.04 -14.14
C CYS A 247 -7.98 14.12 -15.29
N ASP A 248 -8.39 14.67 -16.42
CA ASP A 248 -8.89 13.89 -17.56
C ASP A 248 -7.77 13.10 -18.25
N SER A 249 -6.53 13.56 -18.11
CA SER A 249 -5.36 12.90 -18.71
C SER A 249 -4.86 11.68 -17.94
N VAL A 250 -5.47 11.33 -16.78
CA VAL A 250 -5.03 10.22 -15.91
C VAL A 250 -6.16 9.24 -15.60
N ASP A 251 -5.98 7.98 -15.99
CA ASP A 251 -6.78 6.87 -15.45
C ASP A 251 -6.19 6.38 -14.13
N ASN A 252 -6.82 6.73 -13.00
CA ASN A 252 -6.35 6.40 -11.65
C ASN A 252 -6.25 4.88 -11.37
N ARG A 253 -6.74 4.02 -12.26
CA ARG A 253 -6.69 2.56 -12.13
C ARG A 253 -5.65 1.92 -13.04
N GLU A 254 -5.65 2.29 -14.32
CA GLU A 254 -4.82 1.64 -15.32
C GLU A 254 -3.48 2.37 -15.54
N ASP A 255 -3.42 3.67 -15.24
CA ASP A 255 -2.23 4.50 -15.37
C ASP A 255 -1.62 4.85 -13.99
N LEU A 256 -0.93 3.89 -13.38
CA LEU A 256 -0.31 4.10 -12.06
C LEU A 256 0.85 5.12 -12.11
N ASP A 257 1.49 5.33 -13.25
CA ASP A 257 2.50 6.37 -13.41
C ASP A 257 1.87 7.77 -13.44
N GLY A 258 0.71 7.90 -14.07
CA GLY A 258 -0.11 9.10 -14.00
C GLY A 258 -0.67 9.37 -12.61
N LEU A 259 -1.18 8.33 -11.94
CA LEU A 259 -1.63 8.45 -10.54
C LEU A 259 -0.48 8.93 -9.62
N ALA A 260 0.74 8.44 -9.81
CA ALA A 260 1.90 8.92 -9.06
C ALA A 260 2.17 10.41 -9.30
N ALA A 261 2.08 10.87 -10.54
CA ALA A 261 2.24 12.27 -10.88
C ALA A 261 1.09 13.15 -10.32
N LEU A 262 -0.14 12.62 -10.36
CA LEU A 262 -1.31 13.29 -9.78
C LEU A 262 -1.24 13.39 -8.25
N ILE A 263 -0.70 12.37 -7.57
CA ILE A 263 -0.40 12.44 -6.13
C ILE A 263 0.68 13.49 -5.84
N GLU A 264 1.69 13.58 -6.71
CA GLU A 264 2.81 14.51 -6.51
C GLU A 264 2.40 15.98 -6.60
N VAL A 265 1.38 16.35 -7.37
CA VAL A 265 0.87 17.73 -7.43
C VAL A 265 0.05 18.13 -6.21
N CYS A 266 -0.42 17.18 -5.40
CA CYS A 266 -1.15 17.47 -4.16
C CYS A 266 -0.18 17.86 -3.02
N ASP A 267 -0.60 18.74 -2.14
CA ASP A 267 0.15 19.13 -0.92
C ASP A 267 -0.07 18.12 0.21
N LEU A 268 -1.21 17.46 0.21
CA LEU A 268 -1.64 16.45 1.16
C LEU A 268 -2.51 15.41 0.47
N VAL A 269 -2.46 14.17 0.91
CA VAL A 269 -3.42 13.14 0.52
C VAL A 269 -4.26 12.72 1.73
N VAL A 270 -5.58 12.70 1.59
CA VAL A 270 -6.53 12.20 2.60
C VAL A 270 -7.29 11.03 2.00
N SER A 271 -7.09 9.83 2.50
CA SER A 271 -7.64 8.63 1.86
C SER A 271 -7.91 7.48 2.83
N THR A 272 -8.86 6.63 2.46
CA THR A 272 -9.05 5.32 3.10
C THR A 272 -7.93 4.35 2.70
N SER A 273 -7.84 3.20 3.41
CA SER A 273 -6.82 2.17 3.14
C SER A 273 -7.04 1.46 1.80
N ASN A 274 -6.58 2.05 0.71
CA ASN A 274 -6.63 1.52 -0.66
C ASN A 274 -5.26 1.67 -1.37
N VAL A 275 -5.17 1.48 -2.69
CA VAL A 275 -3.90 1.54 -3.42
C VAL A 275 -3.28 2.94 -3.44
N THR A 276 -4.10 3.98 -3.39
CA THR A 276 -3.66 5.39 -3.43
C THR A 276 -2.70 5.71 -2.28
N ILE A 277 -3.01 5.26 -1.05
CA ILE A 277 -2.14 5.52 0.11
C ILE A 277 -0.80 4.78 0.02
N HIS A 278 -0.76 3.60 -0.60
CA HIS A 278 0.49 2.88 -0.81
C HIS A 278 1.36 3.61 -1.83
N MET A 279 0.76 4.14 -2.89
CA MET A 279 1.47 4.97 -3.87
C MET A 279 1.98 6.26 -3.22
N ALA A 280 1.14 6.97 -2.49
CA ALA A 280 1.50 8.21 -1.80
C ALA A 280 2.65 7.98 -0.79
N GLY A 281 2.58 6.90 0.01
CA GLY A 281 3.64 6.52 0.93
C GLY A 281 4.95 6.16 0.23
N ALA A 282 4.89 5.45 -0.90
CA ALA A 282 6.06 5.11 -1.72
C ALA A 282 6.72 6.34 -2.37
N LEU A 283 5.97 7.40 -2.62
CA LEU A 283 6.45 8.72 -3.08
C LEU A 283 6.93 9.62 -1.92
N ALA A 284 6.79 9.21 -0.66
CA ALA A 284 6.98 10.03 0.54
C ALA A 284 6.04 11.24 0.64
N LYS A 285 4.89 11.20 -0.03
CA LYS A 285 3.86 12.24 0.07
C LYS A 285 3.23 12.21 1.45
N GLU A 286 3.08 13.39 2.08
CA GLU A 286 2.30 13.51 3.31
C GLU A 286 0.90 12.97 3.09
N THR A 287 0.49 12.02 3.92
CA THR A 287 -0.77 11.31 3.72
C THR A 287 -1.45 11.01 5.05
N TRP A 288 -2.72 11.37 5.16
CA TRP A 288 -3.58 11.09 6.30
C TRP A 288 -4.54 9.98 5.96
N VAL A 289 -4.47 8.89 6.71
CA VAL A 289 -5.14 7.65 6.36
C VAL A 289 -6.33 7.40 7.29
N LEU A 290 -7.53 7.37 6.73
CA LEU A 290 -8.74 6.94 7.44
C LEU A 290 -8.70 5.43 7.61
N LEU A 291 -8.59 4.95 8.84
CA LEU A 291 -8.57 3.54 9.19
C LEU A 291 -9.79 3.14 9.99
N HIS A 292 -10.41 2.09 9.53
CA HIS A 292 -11.48 1.45 10.26
C HIS A 292 -10.94 0.68 11.49
N TYR A 293 -11.76 0.44 12.49
CA TYR A 293 -11.37 -0.15 13.79
C TYR A 293 -10.53 -1.43 13.65
N VAL A 294 -10.95 -2.37 12.81
CA VAL A 294 -10.21 -3.61 12.50
C VAL A 294 -9.47 -3.46 11.17
N SER A 295 -8.29 -2.87 11.20
CA SER A 295 -7.52 -2.61 9.98
C SER A 295 -6.65 -3.79 9.53
N ILE A 296 -6.09 -3.66 8.33
CA ILE A 296 -5.23 -4.69 7.72
C ILE A 296 -3.90 -4.78 8.48
N TYR A 297 -3.32 -5.97 8.52
CA TYR A 297 -2.16 -6.37 9.33
C TYR A 297 -0.95 -5.43 9.26
N TYR A 298 -0.70 -4.78 8.13
CA TYR A 298 0.45 -3.91 7.95
C TYR A 298 0.30 -2.53 8.61
N TRP A 299 -0.91 -2.15 9.06
CA TRP A 299 -1.13 -0.91 9.84
C TRP A 299 -0.95 -1.10 11.33
N LEU A 300 -0.72 -2.31 11.79
CA LEU A 300 -0.64 -2.71 13.20
C LEU A 300 -1.84 -2.20 14.03
N VAL A 301 -1.74 -2.30 15.34
CA VAL A 301 -2.72 -1.75 16.30
C VAL A 301 -2.08 -0.64 17.14
N GLU A 302 -2.91 0.21 17.73
CA GLU A 302 -2.50 1.22 18.74
C GLU A 302 -1.40 2.17 18.25
N ARG A 303 -1.41 2.53 16.93
CA ARG A 303 -0.43 3.46 16.34
C ARG A 303 -1.12 4.53 15.51
N THR A 304 -0.52 5.71 15.53
CA THR A 304 -0.88 6.86 14.68
C THR A 304 0.11 7.09 13.54
N ASP A 305 1.21 6.34 13.49
CA ASP A 305 2.23 6.33 12.43
C ASP A 305 2.29 4.99 11.71
N SER A 306 2.92 4.95 10.55
CA SER A 306 3.14 3.75 9.76
C SER A 306 4.60 3.31 9.80
N ILE A 307 4.84 2.03 10.14
CA ILE A 307 6.19 1.45 10.07
C ILE A 307 6.71 1.25 8.65
N TRP A 308 5.81 1.22 7.65
CA TRP A 308 6.14 1.05 6.24
C TRP A 308 6.34 2.38 5.50
N TYR A 309 5.68 3.44 5.96
CA TYR A 309 5.67 4.74 5.28
C TYR A 309 5.78 5.88 6.28
N PRO A 310 6.98 6.42 6.52
CA PRO A 310 7.17 7.48 7.52
C PRO A 310 6.41 8.79 7.24
N SER A 311 5.84 8.95 6.03
CA SER A 311 5.04 10.11 5.63
C SER A 311 3.54 9.96 5.92
N LEU A 312 3.11 8.82 6.49
CA LEU A 312 1.70 8.57 6.76
C LEU A 312 1.34 8.82 8.23
N THR A 313 0.23 9.53 8.45
CA THR A 313 -0.47 9.63 9.74
C THR A 313 -1.74 8.80 9.69
N LEU A 314 -1.97 7.98 10.71
CA LEU A 314 -3.07 7.01 10.76
C LEU A 314 -4.17 7.51 11.70
N TYR A 315 -5.34 7.84 11.15
CA TYR A 315 -6.55 8.21 11.87
C TYR A 315 -7.46 7.00 11.95
N ARG A 316 -7.46 6.35 13.10
CA ARG A 316 -8.19 5.09 13.31
C ARG A 316 -9.48 5.33 14.07
N GLN A 317 -10.57 4.66 13.66
CA GLN A 317 -11.80 4.61 14.44
C GLN A 317 -11.50 4.17 15.89
N PRO A 318 -11.92 4.93 16.91
CA PRO A 318 -11.73 4.55 18.31
C PRO A 318 -12.62 3.38 18.72
N THR A 319 -13.79 3.26 18.09
CA THR A 319 -14.72 2.13 18.22
C THR A 319 -15.27 1.74 16.85
N LEU A 320 -15.90 0.58 16.75
CA LEU A 320 -16.47 0.10 15.50
C LEU A 320 -17.50 1.09 14.96
N ASP A 321 -17.38 1.40 13.67
CA ASP A 321 -18.25 2.31 12.90
C ASP A 321 -18.25 3.79 13.34
N ASP A 322 -17.36 4.20 14.24
CA ASP A 322 -17.18 5.60 14.65
C ASP A 322 -16.28 6.35 13.63
N TRP A 323 -16.85 6.73 12.51
CA TRP A 323 -16.17 7.57 11.52
C TRP A 323 -16.20 9.05 11.90
N ASP A 324 -17.19 9.51 12.65
CA ASP A 324 -17.35 10.90 13.03
C ASP A 324 -16.13 11.43 13.81
N SER A 325 -15.66 10.66 14.81
CA SER A 325 -14.43 10.99 15.53
C SER A 325 -13.19 11.07 14.64
N VAL A 326 -13.13 10.26 13.57
CA VAL A 326 -12.03 10.28 12.59
C VAL A 326 -12.10 11.55 11.75
N TYR A 327 -13.29 11.91 11.25
CA TYR A 327 -13.46 13.12 10.44
C TYR A 327 -13.15 14.39 11.24
N GLU A 328 -13.63 14.48 12.48
CA GLU A 328 -13.36 15.61 13.36
C GLU A 328 -11.86 15.76 13.67
N SER A 329 -11.17 14.64 13.95
CA SER A 329 -9.73 14.65 14.20
C SER A 329 -8.95 15.17 12.98
N ILE A 330 -9.28 14.67 11.77
CA ILE A 330 -8.64 15.10 10.53
C ILE A 330 -8.93 16.59 10.27
N ARG A 331 -10.18 17.04 10.50
CA ARG A 331 -10.56 18.46 10.33
C ARG A 331 -9.73 19.39 11.23
N ASN A 332 -9.62 19.05 12.52
CA ASN A 332 -8.87 19.86 13.49
C ASN A 332 -7.40 19.99 13.10
N ASP A 333 -6.78 18.88 12.70
CA ASP A 333 -5.39 18.87 12.26
C ASP A 333 -5.22 19.62 10.94
N LEU A 334 -6.19 19.54 10.02
CA LEU A 334 -6.15 20.25 8.74
C LEU A 334 -6.30 21.77 8.94
N GLN A 335 -7.19 22.22 9.81
CA GLN A 335 -7.30 23.62 10.17
C GLN A 335 -6.01 24.17 10.77
N THR A 336 -5.39 23.41 11.67
CA THR A 336 -4.10 23.77 12.26
C THR A 336 -3.01 23.86 11.19
N ARG A 337 -2.91 22.89 10.29
CA ARG A 337 -1.95 22.86 9.19
C ARG A 337 -2.09 24.09 8.28
N LEU A 338 -3.32 24.43 7.89
CA LEU A 338 -3.60 25.57 7.01
C LEU A 338 -3.35 26.94 7.66
N THR A 339 -3.35 27.02 8.99
CA THR A 339 -3.06 28.28 9.72
C THR A 339 -1.53 28.53 9.82
N ILE A 340 -0.72 27.50 9.70
CA ILE A 340 0.75 27.57 9.83
C ILE A 340 1.44 27.82 8.47
N THR A 341 0.74 27.51 7.38
CA THR A 341 1.24 27.67 6.00
C THR A 341 0.90 29.04 5.45
#